data_1565d2c87c892838d138dea1df62578a
#
_entry.id   1565d2c87c892838d138dea1df62578a
#
_cell.length_a   1.000
_cell.length_b   1.000
_cell.length_c   1.000
_cell.angle_alpha   90.00
_cell.angle_beta   90.00
_cell.angle_gamma   90.00
#
_symmetry.space_group_name_H-M   'P 1'
#
loop_
_entity.id
_entity.type
_entity.pdbx_description
1 polymer ?
#
loop_
_entity_poly.entity_id
_entity_poly.type
_entity_poly.pdbx_seq_one_letter_code
_entity_poly.pdbx_strand_id
1 'polypeptide(L)'
;MAKIIKEHILQLIEKGKRQDGRDLLEYRSDVSVEYGISPKTAEGSARVRIGETEVVAGVKMDISTPYPDSPNQGSIMVGAELSPFASDRFEMGPPSIESIELARVVDRGIRESGAMDFTKLCIKEGEMVWQVIIDMYPMNDAGNLRDACSLAALAALKDAKFPEFDKKTGKIDYYNRTKKSIPLEDEPIEVTVLKIHGDYIVDPSCEEEEFLDARLTVAFLKDGTICA
;
A
#
# COMPACT_ATOMS: atom_id res chain seq x y z
N MET A 1 -14.25 -11.38 -28.15
CA MET A 1 -14.52 -10.11 -27.44
C MET A 1 -13.22 -9.42 -27.02
N ALA A 2 -12.34 -10.05 -26.28
CA ALA A 2 -11.04 -9.48 -25.84
C ALA A 2 -10.18 -8.87 -26.97
N LYS A 3 -10.09 -9.50 -28.15
CA LYS A 3 -9.32 -8.97 -29.29
C LYS A 3 -9.86 -7.63 -29.81
N ILE A 4 -11.18 -7.45 -29.83
CA ILE A 4 -11.82 -6.20 -30.29
C ILE A 4 -11.56 -5.07 -29.28
N ILE A 5 -11.65 -5.38 -27.99
CA ILE A 5 -11.36 -4.43 -26.91
C ILE A 5 -9.90 -3.99 -26.99
N LYS A 6 -8.98 -4.93 -27.16
CA LYS A 6 -7.55 -4.63 -27.33
C LYS A 6 -7.30 -3.67 -28.50
N GLU A 7 -7.79 -4.00 -29.67
CA GLU A 7 -7.62 -3.16 -30.88
C GLU A 7 -8.20 -1.75 -30.66
N HIS A 8 -9.34 -1.64 -29.96
CA HIS A 8 -9.95 -0.36 -29.66
C HIS A 8 -9.08 0.48 -28.69
N ILE A 9 -8.61 -0.13 -27.59
CA ILE A 9 -7.74 0.54 -26.61
C ILE A 9 -6.46 1.02 -27.28
N LEU A 10 -5.80 0.18 -28.08
CA LEU A 10 -4.58 0.57 -28.79
C LEU A 10 -4.82 1.74 -29.75
N GLN A 11 -5.92 1.76 -30.49
CA GLN A 11 -6.28 2.89 -31.38
C GLN A 11 -6.56 4.19 -30.63
N LEU A 12 -7.07 4.12 -29.40
CA LEU A 12 -7.27 5.30 -28.58
C LEU A 12 -5.93 5.82 -28.07
N ILE A 13 -5.06 4.93 -27.57
CA ILE A 13 -3.73 5.28 -27.06
C ILE A 13 -2.89 5.95 -28.14
N GLU A 14 -2.87 5.42 -29.38
CA GLU A 14 -2.21 6.04 -30.54
C GLU A 14 -2.69 7.47 -30.83
N LYS A 15 -3.92 7.81 -30.42
CA LYS A 15 -4.50 9.16 -30.53
C LYS A 15 -4.27 10.02 -29.27
N GLY A 16 -3.50 9.54 -28.30
CA GLY A 16 -3.25 10.20 -27.04
C GLY A 16 -4.48 10.27 -26.10
N LYS A 17 -5.44 9.35 -26.26
CA LYS A 17 -6.67 9.31 -25.48
C LYS A 17 -6.88 7.93 -24.86
N ARG A 18 -7.71 7.90 -23.81
CA ARG A 18 -8.10 6.68 -23.10
C ARG A 18 -9.60 6.42 -23.26
N GLN A 19 -10.04 5.23 -22.88
CA GLN A 19 -11.44 4.80 -23.04
C GLN A 19 -12.41 5.67 -22.22
N ASP A 20 -11.97 6.14 -21.06
CA ASP A 20 -12.72 7.05 -20.17
C ASP A 20 -12.58 8.54 -20.52
N GLY A 21 -11.85 8.85 -21.61
CA GLY A 21 -11.65 10.21 -22.10
C GLY A 21 -10.49 10.97 -21.49
N ARG A 22 -9.81 10.43 -20.46
CA ARG A 22 -8.59 11.03 -19.87
C ARG A 22 -7.44 11.08 -20.88
N ASP A 23 -6.49 11.96 -20.62
CA ASP A 23 -5.18 11.94 -21.26
C ASP A 23 -4.31 10.80 -20.69
N LEU A 24 -3.25 10.40 -21.41
CA LEU A 24 -2.45 9.23 -21.03
C LEU A 24 -1.79 9.37 -19.64
N LEU A 25 -1.38 10.58 -19.27
CA LEU A 25 -0.72 10.87 -18.00
C LEU A 25 -1.65 11.55 -16.99
N GLU A 26 -2.95 11.36 -17.12
CA GLU A 26 -3.95 11.94 -16.24
C GLU A 26 -4.47 10.88 -15.25
N TYR A 27 -4.47 11.23 -13.95
CA TYR A 27 -5.10 10.45 -12.89
C TYR A 27 -6.62 10.66 -12.85
N ARG A 28 -7.34 9.66 -12.32
CA ARG A 28 -8.75 9.84 -11.93
C ARG A 28 -8.87 10.96 -10.91
N SER A 29 -9.84 11.83 -11.09
CA SER A 29 -10.02 13.03 -10.25
C SER A 29 -10.59 12.72 -8.86
N ASP A 30 -11.28 11.60 -8.72
CA ASP A 30 -11.98 11.17 -7.51
C ASP A 30 -11.07 10.29 -6.64
N VAL A 31 -10.06 10.93 -6.04
CA VAL A 31 -9.21 10.32 -5.02
C VAL A 31 -9.70 10.75 -3.64
N SER A 32 -9.97 9.79 -2.76
CA SER A 32 -10.38 10.06 -1.39
C SER A 32 -9.66 9.16 -0.38
N VAL A 33 -9.38 9.72 0.80
CA VAL A 33 -8.76 9.03 1.93
C VAL A 33 -9.61 9.25 3.17
N GLU A 34 -10.06 8.15 3.78
CA GLU A 34 -10.81 8.15 5.03
C GLU A 34 -10.00 7.44 6.11
N TYR A 35 -9.76 8.12 7.23
CA TYR A 35 -8.98 7.60 8.35
C TYR A 35 -9.87 6.99 9.44
N GLY A 36 -9.31 6.08 10.25
CA GLY A 36 -9.96 5.58 11.44
C GLY A 36 -11.19 4.70 11.17
N ILE A 37 -11.22 3.97 10.06
CA ILE A 37 -12.38 3.14 9.67
C ILE A 37 -12.57 1.92 10.58
N SER A 38 -11.52 1.46 11.25
CA SER A 38 -11.55 0.33 12.21
C SER A 38 -11.02 0.72 13.58
N PRO A 39 -11.68 1.66 14.30
CA PRO A 39 -11.12 2.28 15.50
C PRO A 39 -11.05 1.34 16.71
N LYS A 40 -11.71 0.19 16.70
CA LYS A 40 -11.73 -0.75 17.83
C LYS A 40 -10.68 -1.84 17.74
N THR A 41 -10.29 -2.25 16.54
CA THR A 41 -9.48 -3.46 16.33
C THR A 41 -8.10 -3.18 15.75
N ALA A 42 -7.94 -2.11 14.98
CA ALA A 42 -6.65 -1.74 14.40
C ALA A 42 -6.03 -0.55 15.12
N GLU A 43 -4.73 -0.50 15.32
CA GLU A 43 -4.00 0.63 15.90
C GLU A 43 -4.03 1.85 14.99
N GLY A 44 -4.15 1.65 13.68
CA GLY A 44 -4.48 2.64 12.67
C GLY A 44 -5.20 1.98 11.51
N SER A 45 -6.02 2.73 10.79
CA SER A 45 -6.75 2.19 9.64
C SER A 45 -7.16 3.28 8.69
N ALA A 46 -7.19 2.95 7.40
CA ALA A 46 -7.64 3.88 6.38
C ALA A 46 -8.36 3.15 5.25
N ARG A 47 -9.22 3.88 4.57
CA ARG A 47 -9.83 3.52 3.31
C ARG A 47 -9.37 4.51 2.26
N VAL A 48 -8.93 4.00 1.13
CA VAL A 48 -8.55 4.80 -0.04
C VAL A 48 -9.43 4.41 -1.22
N ARG A 49 -9.86 5.40 -1.95
CA ARG A 49 -10.51 5.22 -3.24
C ARG A 49 -9.78 6.02 -4.31
N ILE A 50 -9.56 5.41 -5.45
CA ILE A 50 -9.10 6.03 -6.69
C ILE A 50 -10.11 5.62 -7.76
N GLY A 51 -11.04 6.51 -8.09
CA GLY A 51 -12.22 6.16 -8.85
C GLY A 51 -13.01 5.03 -8.17
N GLU A 52 -13.26 3.96 -8.92
CA GLU A 52 -13.96 2.78 -8.38
C GLU A 52 -13.02 1.79 -7.64
N THR A 53 -11.71 1.92 -7.76
CA THR A 53 -10.77 1.10 -6.98
C THR A 53 -10.84 1.50 -5.52
N GLU A 54 -11.12 0.54 -4.65
CA GLU A 54 -11.23 0.76 -3.20
C GLU A 54 -10.35 -0.22 -2.43
N VAL A 55 -9.54 0.32 -1.52
CA VAL A 55 -8.64 -0.45 -0.65
C VAL A 55 -8.84 -0.02 0.80
N VAL A 56 -8.91 -1.01 1.68
CA VAL A 56 -8.88 -0.83 3.13
C VAL A 56 -7.52 -1.32 3.63
N ALA A 57 -6.85 -0.52 4.46
CA ALA A 57 -5.64 -0.93 5.15
C ALA A 57 -5.79 -0.81 6.66
N GLY A 58 -5.21 -1.77 7.38
CA GLY A 58 -5.15 -1.80 8.84
C GLY A 58 -3.72 -1.96 9.32
N VAL A 59 -3.41 -1.30 10.43
CA VAL A 59 -2.13 -1.43 11.12
C VAL A 59 -2.35 -2.12 12.45
N LYS A 60 -1.59 -3.19 12.69
CA LYS A 60 -1.49 -3.87 13.98
C LYS A 60 -0.07 -3.69 14.52
N MET A 61 0.03 -3.62 15.83
CA MET A 61 1.33 -3.55 16.51
C MET A 61 1.49 -4.72 17.47
N ASP A 62 2.63 -5.41 17.37
CA ASP A 62 2.99 -6.49 18.27
C ASP A 62 4.42 -6.31 18.77
N ILE A 63 4.82 -7.10 19.75
CA ILE A 63 6.19 -7.12 20.28
C ILE A 63 6.90 -8.37 19.78
N SER A 64 8.08 -8.16 19.19
CA SER A 64 8.92 -9.25 18.74
C SER A 64 10.36 -9.11 19.23
N THR A 65 11.16 -10.16 19.06
CA THR A 65 12.61 -10.10 19.22
C THR A 65 13.24 -9.45 18.00
N PRO A 66 14.15 -8.47 18.16
CA PRO A 66 14.82 -7.85 17.03
C PRO A 66 15.71 -8.83 16.27
N TYR A 67 16.00 -8.50 15.02
CA TYR A 67 16.97 -9.26 14.24
C TYR A 67 18.39 -9.13 14.84
N PRO A 68 19.22 -10.19 14.80
CA PRO A 68 20.57 -10.17 15.41
C PRO A 68 21.52 -9.11 14.82
N ASP A 69 21.32 -8.72 13.57
CA ASP A 69 22.10 -7.72 12.85
C ASP A 69 21.63 -6.28 13.10
N SER A 70 20.43 -6.12 13.67
CA SER A 70 19.83 -4.83 13.99
C SER A 70 19.12 -4.84 15.35
N PRO A 71 19.86 -5.05 16.46
CA PRO A 71 19.29 -5.31 17.80
C PRO A 71 18.52 -4.12 18.41
N ASN A 72 18.71 -2.92 17.85
CA ASN A 72 18.06 -1.67 18.27
C ASN A 72 16.97 -1.17 17.31
N GLN A 73 16.52 -2.00 16.37
CA GLN A 73 15.51 -1.63 15.37
C GLN A 73 14.29 -2.51 15.48
N GLY A 74 13.10 -1.88 15.38
CA GLY A 74 11.86 -2.62 15.14
C GLY A 74 11.74 -3.11 13.70
N SER A 75 10.60 -3.71 13.39
CA SER A 75 10.36 -4.29 12.07
C SER A 75 9.00 -3.90 11.51
N ILE A 76 8.89 -3.96 10.20
CA ILE A 76 7.63 -3.84 9.46
C ILE A 76 7.33 -5.15 8.74
N MET A 77 6.06 -5.51 8.68
CA MET A 77 5.55 -6.61 7.87
C MET A 77 4.35 -6.09 7.08
N VAL A 78 4.35 -6.31 5.78
CA VAL A 78 3.27 -5.88 4.90
C VAL A 78 2.64 -7.10 4.25
N GLY A 79 1.32 -7.20 4.34
CA GLY A 79 0.49 -8.22 3.72
C GLY A 79 -0.55 -7.61 2.79
N ALA A 80 -0.91 -8.34 1.74
CA ALA A 80 -2.04 -7.99 0.88
C ALA A 80 -2.90 -9.24 0.67
N GLU A 81 -4.20 -9.11 0.86
CA GLU A 81 -5.15 -10.21 0.68
C GLU A 81 -6.10 -9.90 -0.49
N LEU A 82 -5.86 -10.55 -1.62
CA LEU A 82 -6.67 -10.43 -2.82
C LEU A 82 -7.83 -11.42 -2.73
N SER A 83 -9.03 -10.90 -2.50
CA SER A 83 -10.24 -11.69 -2.32
C SER A 83 -11.09 -11.70 -3.59
N PRO A 84 -11.78 -12.81 -3.93
CA PRO A 84 -12.80 -12.85 -5.00
C PRO A 84 -13.92 -11.81 -4.86
N PHE A 85 -14.06 -11.23 -3.68
CA PHE A 85 -14.99 -10.12 -3.45
C PHE A 85 -14.60 -8.87 -4.24
N ALA A 86 -13.30 -8.62 -4.40
CA ALA A 86 -12.78 -7.41 -5.06
C ALA A 86 -12.71 -7.53 -6.58
N SER A 87 -12.47 -8.74 -7.10
CA SER A 87 -12.38 -9.01 -8.54
C SER A 87 -12.59 -10.50 -8.80
N ASP A 88 -13.18 -10.82 -9.94
CA ASP A 88 -13.41 -12.20 -10.41
C ASP A 88 -12.12 -12.93 -10.80
N ARG A 89 -11.02 -12.19 -11.03
CA ARG A 89 -9.69 -12.75 -11.30
C ARG A 89 -8.95 -13.24 -10.05
N PHE A 90 -9.43 -12.91 -8.86
CA PHE A 90 -8.81 -13.33 -7.62
C PHE A 90 -9.41 -14.64 -7.11
N GLU A 91 -8.56 -15.53 -6.63
CA GLU A 91 -8.96 -16.83 -6.12
C GLU A 91 -8.70 -16.93 -4.61
N MET A 92 -9.57 -17.66 -3.91
CA MET A 92 -9.33 -17.97 -2.50
C MET A 92 -8.23 -19.03 -2.37
N GLY A 93 -7.34 -18.84 -1.40
CA GLY A 93 -6.29 -19.83 -1.13
C GLY A 93 -5.04 -19.19 -0.52
N PRO A 94 -3.88 -19.84 -0.65
CA PRO A 94 -2.61 -19.26 -0.23
C PRO A 94 -2.31 -18.00 -1.06
N PRO A 95 -1.47 -17.08 -0.53
CA PRO A 95 -1.15 -15.84 -1.22
C PRO A 95 -0.68 -16.08 -2.66
N SER A 96 -1.31 -15.42 -3.61
CA SER A 96 -0.92 -15.47 -5.02
C SER A 96 0.40 -14.72 -5.27
N ILE A 97 1.02 -14.96 -6.42
CA ILE A 97 2.23 -14.21 -6.82
C ILE A 97 1.95 -12.71 -6.86
N GLU A 98 0.77 -12.32 -7.34
CA GLU A 98 0.34 -10.91 -7.43
C GLU A 98 0.19 -10.28 -6.02
N SER A 99 -0.41 -11.00 -5.07
CA SER A 99 -0.54 -10.59 -3.68
C SER A 99 0.84 -10.38 -3.02
N ILE A 100 1.76 -11.32 -3.23
CA ILE A 100 3.13 -11.23 -2.70
C ILE A 100 3.89 -10.06 -3.34
N GLU A 101 3.79 -9.88 -4.66
CA GLU A 101 4.42 -8.77 -5.38
C GLU A 101 3.91 -7.43 -4.85
N LEU A 102 2.58 -7.27 -4.74
CA LEU A 102 1.94 -6.06 -4.24
C LEU A 102 2.42 -5.71 -2.83
N ALA A 103 2.42 -6.67 -1.91
CA ALA A 103 2.88 -6.49 -0.54
C ALA A 103 4.37 -6.07 -0.50
N ARG A 104 5.22 -6.67 -1.33
CA ARG A 104 6.65 -6.35 -1.39
C ARG A 104 6.94 -4.98 -1.99
N VAL A 105 6.17 -4.55 -2.98
CA VAL A 105 6.30 -3.19 -3.57
C VAL A 105 6.01 -2.15 -2.48
N VAL A 106 4.89 -2.26 -1.78
CA VAL A 106 4.52 -1.35 -0.70
C VAL A 106 5.50 -1.42 0.49
N ASP A 107 5.95 -2.62 0.89
CA ASP A 107 6.99 -2.76 1.94
C ASP A 107 8.26 -1.99 1.57
N ARG A 108 8.72 -2.11 0.33
CA ARG A 108 9.93 -1.43 -0.13
C ARG A 108 9.76 0.08 -0.20
N GLY A 109 8.62 0.57 -0.69
CA GLY A 109 8.31 2.00 -0.71
C GLY A 109 8.39 2.64 0.67
N ILE A 110 7.90 1.95 1.71
CA ILE A 110 7.96 2.44 3.09
C ILE A 110 9.36 2.25 3.70
N ARG A 111 10.01 1.12 3.47
CA ARG A 111 11.28 0.75 4.09
C ARG A 111 12.46 1.52 3.51
N GLU A 112 12.58 1.56 2.19
CA GLU A 112 13.74 2.16 1.50
C GLU A 112 13.66 3.69 1.46
N SER A 113 12.47 4.26 1.64
CA SER A 113 12.30 5.72 1.72
C SER A 113 12.85 6.33 3.01
N GLY A 114 13.10 5.52 4.05
CA GLY A 114 13.40 6.04 5.38
C GLY A 114 12.20 6.72 6.04
N ALA A 115 10.99 6.55 5.51
CA ALA A 115 9.77 7.17 6.02
C ALA A 115 9.49 6.81 7.47
N MET A 116 9.95 5.66 7.95
CA MET A 116 9.80 5.22 9.32
C MET A 116 11.16 5.07 10.02
N ASP A 117 11.34 5.76 11.14
CA ASP A 117 12.50 5.56 12.00
C ASP A 117 12.34 4.29 12.86
N PHE A 118 12.89 3.17 12.36
CA PHE A 118 12.83 1.88 13.04
C PHE A 118 13.54 1.85 14.39
N THR A 119 14.47 2.77 14.66
CA THR A 119 15.15 2.85 15.96
C THR A 119 14.20 3.31 17.07
N LYS A 120 13.20 4.15 16.74
CA LYS A 120 12.17 4.62 17.66
C LYS A 120 11.13 3.54 18.02
N LEU A 121 11.18 2.40 17.34
CA LEU A 121 10.37 1.21 17.66
C LEU A 121 11.08 0.29 18.68
N CYS A 122 12.32 0.57 19.06
CA CYS A 122 13.03 -0.21 20.07
C CYS A 122 12.45 0.03 21.47
N ILE A 123 12.12 -1.05 22.18
CA ILE A 123 11.66 -1.03 23.58
C ILE A 123 12.83 -1.34 24.51
N LYS A 124 13.59 -2.42 24.18
CA LYS A 124 14.78 -2.86 24.88
C LYS A 124 15.71 -3.53 23.90
N GLU A 125 16.88 -2.94 23.70
CA GLU A 125 17.88 -3.39 22.74
C GLU A 125 18.23 -4.88 22.94
N GLY A 126 18.23 -5.62 21.84
CA GLY A 126 18.52 -7.05 21.79
C GLY A 126 17.42 -7.96 22.36
N GLU A 127 16.37 -7.42 22.97
CA GLU A 127 15.33 -8.23 23.62
C GLU A 127 13.93 -7.99 23.06
N MET A 128 13.51 -6.73 22.94
CA MET A 128 12.11 -6.39 22.60
C MET A 128 12.05 -5.17 21.69
N VAL A 129 11.31 -5.30 20.60
CA VAL A 129 11.02 -4.23 19.65
C VAL A 129 9.55 -4.28 19.26
N TRP A 130 9.01 -3.14 18.85
CA TRP A 130 7.72 -3.12 18.15
C TRP A 130 7.87 -3.67 16.74
N GLN A 131 6.94 -4.54 16.36
CA GLN A 131 6.69 -4.97 15.01
C GLN A 131 5.41 -4.29 14.51
N VAL A 132 5.50 -3.58 13.40
CA VAL A 132 4.36 -2.92 12.74
C VAL A 132 3.89 -3.84 11.63
N ILE A 133 2.64 -4.28 11.70
CA ILE A 133 2.03 -5.17 10.71
C ILE A 133 0.99 -4.36 9.96
N ILE A 134 1.11 -4.32 8.63
CA ILE A 134 0.19 -3.63 7.73
C ILE A 134 -0.50 -4.67 6.87
N ASP A 135 -1.82 -4.74 6.96
CA ASP A 135 -2.64 -5.61 6.14
C ASP A 135 -3.51 -4.77 5.20
N MET A 136 -3.43 -5.10 3.91
CA MET A 136 -4.18 -4.40 2.85
C MET A 136 -5.22 -5.33 2.26
N TYR A 137 -6.45 -4.85 2.18
CA TYR A 137 -7.62 -5.55 1.66
C TYR A 137 -8.25 -4.74 0.53
N PRO A 138 -7.98 -5.06 -0.74
CA PRO A 138 -8.78 -4.52 -1.85
C PRO A 138 -10.24 -4.92 -1.69
N MET A 139 -11.12 -3.92 -1.75
CA MET A 139 -12.57 -4.10 -1.66
C MET A 139 -13.22 -4.06 -3.03
N ASN A 140 -12.62 -3.33 -3.96
CA ASN A 140 -12.98 -3.31 -5.38
C ASN A 140 -11.74 -3.03 -6.21
N ASP A 141 -11.56 -3.78 -7.29
CA ASP A 141 -10.46 -3.61 -8.23
C ASP A 141 -10.99 -3.08 -9.58
N ALA A 142 -10.70 -1.83 -9.84
CA ALA A 142 -10.94 -1.16 -11.12
C ALA A 142 -9.64 -0.67 -11.75
N GLY A 143 -8.53 -1.36 -11.45
CA GLY A 143 -7.16 -1.05 -11.89
C GLY A 143 -6.40 -0.13 -10.93
N ASN A 144 -5.07 -0.11 -11.10
CA ASN A 144 -4.13 0.65 -10.30
C ASN A 144 -4.13 0.30 -8.79
N LEU A 145 -4.26 -0.99 -8.48
CA LEU A 145 -4.22 -1.45 -7.08
C LEU A 145 -2.93 -1.10 -6.35
N ARG A 146 -1.78 -0.99 -7.06
CA ARG A 146 -0.49 -0.70 -6.43
C ARG A 146 -0.48 0.66 -5.77
N ASP A 147 -0.85 1.70 -6.52
CA ASP A 147 -0.90 3.06 -6.01
C ASP A 147 -1.96 3.19 -4.90
N ALA A 148 -3.13 2.56 -5.09
CA ALA A 148 -4.19 2.58 -4.09
C ALA A 148 -3.78 1.87 -2.79
N CYS A 149 -3.11 0.71 -2.85
CA CYS A 149 -2.61 -0.04 -1.70
C CYS A 149 -1.51 0.71 -0.96
N SER A 150 -0.55 1.29 -1.70
CA SER A 150 0.52 2.09 -1.11
C SER A 150 -0.02 3.31 -0.37
N LEU A 151 -0.94 4.03 -0.99
CA LEU A 151 -1.59 5.18 -0.37
C LEU A 151 -2.42 4.76 0.87
N ALA A 152 -3.12 3.61 0.81
CA ALA A 152 -3.89 3.10 1.94
C ALA A 152 -2.99 2.67 3.11
N ALA A 153 -1.87 2.00 2.83
CA ALA A 153 -0.88 1.62 3.83
C ALA A 153 -0.27 2.85 4.51
N LEU A 154 0.14 3.86 3.74
CA LEU A 154 0.66 5.11 4.27
C LEU A 154 -0.38 5.85 5.12
N ALA A 155 -1.62 5.93 4.66
CA ALA A 155 -2.71 6.57 5.39
C ALA A 155 -3.01 5.82 6.71
N ALA A 156 -3.03 4.50 6.70
CA ALA A 156 -3.23 3.71 7.91
C ALA A 156 -2.08 3.89 8.92
N LEU A 157 -0.84 4.01 8.46
CA LEU A 157 0.32 4.33 9.30
C LEU A 157 0.20 5.73 9.93
N LYS A 158 -0.29 6.72 9.18
CA LYS A 158 -0.52 8.09 9.70
C LYS A 158 -1.60 8.13 10.79
N ASP A 159 -2.62 7.29 10.70
CA ASP A 159 -3.66 7.15 11.72
C ASP A 159 -3.18 6.37 12.95
N ALA A 160 -2.16 5.52 12.80
CA ALA A 160 -1.75 4.56 13.81
C ALA A 160 -1.13 5.19 15.05
N LYS A 161 -1.52 4.66 16.21
CA LYS A 161 -1.01 5.04 17.52
C LYS A 161 -0.56 3.81 18.29
N PHE A 162 0.51 3.96 19.08
CA PHE A 162 0.97 2.88 19.93
C PHE A 162 -0.12 2.43 20.91
N PRO A 163 -0.37 1.12 21.05
CA PRO A 163 -1.19 0.60 22.14
C PRO A 163 -0.49 0.81 23.49
N GLU A 164 -1.24 0.77 24.60
CA GLU A 164 -0.64 0.82 25.92
C GLU A 164 0.15 -0.46 26.21
N PHE A 165 1.35 -0.30 26.72
CA PHE A 165 2.27 -1.39 27.02
C PHE A 165 2.78 -1.31 28.46
N ASP A 166 2.51 -2.36 29.24
CA ASP A 166 3.05 -2.50 30.59
C ASP A 166 4.41 -3.19 30.55
N LYS A 167 5.47 -2.41 30.74
CA LYS A 167 6.86 -2.91 30.77
C LYS A 167 7.14 -3.91 31.90
N LYS A 168 6.33 -3.92 32.96
CA LYS A 168 6.53 -4.83 34.13
C LYS A 168 5.97 -6.23 33.84
N THR A 169 4.81 -6.28 33.21
CA THR A 169 4.13 -7.55 32.93
C THR A 169 4.40 -8.05 31.51
N GLY A 170 4.95 -7.21 30.61
CA GLY A 170 5.15 -7.52 29.20
C GLY A 170 3.84 -7.61 28.41
N LYS A 171 2.73 -7.10 28.94
CA LYS A 171 1.42 -7.20 28.28
C LYS A 171 1.09 -5.94 27.50
N ILE A 172 0.50 -6.13 26.30
CA ILE A 172 -0.05 -5.06 25.47
C ILE A 172 -1.55 -4.97 25.76
N ASP A 173 -2.04 -3.76 25.97
CA ASP A 173 -3.46 -3.47 26.03
C ASP A 173 -3.91 -2.88 24.69
N TYR A 174 -4.48 -3.71 23.84
CA TYR A 174 -4.98 -3.34 22.51
C TYR A 174 -6.28 -2.50 22.53
N TYR A 175 -6.95 -2.41 23.69
CA TYR A 175 -8.17 -1.62 23.83
C TYR A 175 -7.88 -0.15 24.13
N ASN A 176 -6.73 0.12 24.73
CA ASN A 176 -6.30 1.45 25.08
C ASN A 176 -5.08 1.86 24.24
N ARG A 177 -5.18 3.04 23.62
CA ARG A 177 -4.11 3.59 22.79
C ARG A 177 -3.50 4.79 23.46
N THR A 178 -2.20 4.91 23.31
CA THR A 178 -1.46 6.10 23.73
C THR A 178 -1.77 7.27 22.81
N LYS A 179 -1.31 8.46 23.17
CA LYS A 179 -1.34 9.64 22.27
C LYS A 179 -0.17 9.66 21.28
N LYS A 180 0.77 8.71 21.39
CA LYS A 180 1.98 8.66 20.59
C LYS A 180 1.68 7.98 19.25
N SER A 181 1.91 8.71 18.16
CA SER A 181 1.83 8.16 16.79
C SER A 181 3.08 7.37 16.41
N ILE A 182 2.97 6.53 15.40
CA ILE A 182 4.12 5.87 14.77
C ILE A 182 5.10 6.93 14.26
N PRO A 183 6.43 6.71 14.37
CA PRO A 183 7.45 7.67 13.97
C PRO A 183 7.61 7.74 12.45
N LEU A 184 6.66 8.36 11.75
CA LEU A 184 6.78 8.70 10.34
C LEU A 184 7.50 10.03 10.20
N GLU A 185 8.58 10.04 9.42
CA GLU A 185 9.41 11.23 9.13
C GLU A 185 9.13 11.76 7.73
N ASP A 186 8.75 10.88 6.79
CA ASP A 186 8.42 11.21 5.41
C ASP A 186 7.16 10.47 4.93
N GLU A 187 6.66 10.88 3.78
CA GLU A 187 5.45 10.36 3.15
C GLU A 187 5.76 9.92 1.70
N PRO A 188 6.29 8.69 1.51
CA PRO A 188 6.56 8.19 0.17
C PRO A 188 5.25 7.97 -0.58
N ILE A 189 5.20 8.41 -1.84
CA ILE A 189 4.07 8.15 -2.75
C ILE A 189 4.58 7.26 -3.87
N GLU A 190 3.91 6.16 -4.08
CA GLU A 190 4.17 5.26 -5.20
C GLU A 190 3.32 5.65 -6.41
N VAL A 191 3.95 5.59 -7.56
CA VAL A 191 3.31 5.85 -8.86
C VAL A 191 3.67 4.70 -9.80
N THR A 192 2.64 4.09 -10.35
CA THR A 192 2.77 3.02 -11.34
C THR A 192 2.59 3.57 -12.73
N VAL A 193 3.59 3.35 -13.58
CA VAL A 193 3.58 3.70 -15.00
C VAL A 193 3.52 2.42 -15.83
N LEU A 194 2.57 2.33 -16.72
CA LEU A 194 2.50 1.28 -17.73
C LEU A 194 3.07 1.78 -19.06
N LYS A 195 3.71 0.86 -19.79
CA LYS A 195 4.01 1.03 -21.20
C LYS A 195 3.07 0.16 -22.00
N ILE A 196 2.32 0.77 -22.92
CA ILE A 196 1.38 0.08 -23.84
C ILE A 196 1.63 0.60 -25.24
N HIS A 197 2.02 -0.29 -26.15
CA HIS A 197 2.25 0.01 -27.58
C HIS A 197 3.21 1.20 -27.83
N GLY A 198 4.18 1.38 -26.93
CA GLY A 198 5.18 2.46 -27.05
C GLY A 198 4.88 3.72 -26.24
N ASP A 199 3.64 3.94 -25.83
CA ASP A 199 3.20 5.06 -25.01
C ASP A 199 3.19 4.73 -23.51
N TYR A 200 3.22 5.78 -22.68
CA TYR A 200 3.22 5.66 -21.22
C TYR A 200 1.89 6.13 -20.65
N ILE A 201 1.36 5.35 -19.69
CA ILE A 201 0.08 5.60 -19.03
C ILE A 201 0.29 5.55 -17.52
N VAL A 202 -0.35 6.46 -16.79
CA VAL A 202 -0.49 6.41 -15.33
C VAL A 202 -1.93 6.11 -14.95
N ASP A 203 -2.14 5.61 -13.74
CA ASP A 203 -3.45 5.27 -13.19
C ASP A 203 -4.31 4.45 -14.17
N PRO A 204 -3.83 3.23 -14.54
CA PRO A 204 -4.51 2.39 -15.54
C PRO A 204 -5.84 1.84 -15.04
N SER A 205 -6.75 1.54 -15.99
CA SER A 205 -7.92 0.68 -15.75
C SER A 205 -7.53 -0.80 -15.82
N CYS A 206 -8.41 -1.69 -15.35
CA CYS A 206 -8.20 -3.14 -15.45
C CYS A 206 -7.97 -3.59 -16.90
N GLU A 207 -8.75 -3.04 -17.84
CA GLU A 207 -8.62 -3.40 -19.25
C GLU A 207 -7.29 -2.95 -19.85
N GLU A 208 -6.75 -1.81 -19.41
CA GLU A 208 -5.43 -1.33 -19.85
C GLU A 208 -4.31 -2.19 -19.26
N GLU A 209 -4.46 -2.64 -18.01
CA GLU A 209 -3.49 -3.54 -17.36
C GLU A 209 -3.38 -4.90 -18.07
N GLU A 210 -4.42 -5.38 -18.76
CA GLU A 210 -4.36 -6.63 -19.53
C GLU A 210 -3.43 -6.56 -20.76
N PHE A 211 -3.15 -5.36 -21.28
CA PHE A 211 -2.43 -5.19 -22.56
C PHE A 211 -1.09 -4.48 -22.41
N LEU A 212 -0.56 -4.41 -21.21
CA LEU A 212 0.73 -3.79 -20.94
C LEU A 212 1.90 -4.53 -21.60
N ASP A 213 2.86 -3.78 -22.13
CA ASP A 213 4.17 -4.30 -22.57
C ASP A 213 5.16 -4.37 -21.40
N ALA A 214 5.09 -3.38 -20.50
CA ALA A 214 5.91 -3.29 -19.29
C ALA A 214 5.23 -2.43 -18.23
N ARG A 215 5.62 -2.64 -16.97
CA ARG A 215 5.18 -1.87 -15.82
C ARG A 215 6.37 -1.49 -14.96
N LEU A 216 6.35 -0.27 -14.45
CA LEU A 216 7.29 0.25 -13.47
C LEU A 216 6.52 0.96 -12.36
N THR A 217 6.74 0.56 -11.11
CA THR A 217 6.27 1.28 -9.93
C THR A 217 7.47 1.94 -9.26
N VAL A 218 7.36 3.20 -8.94
CA VAL A 218 8.44 4.00 -8.34
C VAL A 218 7.90 4.77 -7.15
N ALA A 219 8.63 4.75 -6.03
CA ALA A 219 8.32 5.53 -4.85
C ALA A 219 9.12 6.84 -4.82
N PHE A 220 8.42 7.94 -4.55
CA PHE A 220 8.98 9.29 -4.47
C PHE A 220 8.73 9.91 -3.11
N LEU A 221 9.72 10.66 -2.62
CA LEU A 221 9.56 11.59 -1.52
C LEU A 221 9.04 12.94 -2.00
N LYS A 222 8.61 13.77 -1.05
CA LYS A 222 8.05 15.10 -1.33
C LYS A 222 8.99 16.04 -2.08
N ASP A 223 10.30 15.85 -1.93
CA ASP A 223 11.34 16.62 -2.63
C ASP A 223 11.64 16.11 -4.06
N GLY A 224 10.95 15.05 -4.50
CA GLY A 224 11.15 14.40 -5.79
C GLY A 224 12.24 13.33 -5.80
N THR A 225 12.84 13.01 -4.65
CA THR A 225 13.82 11.92 -4.54
C THR A 225 13.15 10.59 -4.79
N ILE A 226 13.72 9.78 -5.68
CA ILE A 226 13.31 8.38 -5.92
C ILE A 226 13.94 7.53 -4.82
N CYS A 227 13.12 6.76 -4.09
CA CYS A 227 13.57 5.96 -2.96
C CYS A 227 13.35 4.45 -3.14
N ALA A 228 12.47 4.01 -4.03
CA ALA A 228 12.26 2.60 -4.36
C ALA A 228 11.76 2.42 -5.80
#